data_7b18b100e3a1d3095b03ad886f98cff9
#
_entry.id   7b18b100e3a1d3095b03ad886f98cff9
#
_cell.length_a   1.000
_cell.length_b   1.000
_cell.length_c   1.000
_cell.angle_alpha   90.00
_cell.angle_beta   90.00
_cell.angle_gamma   90.00
#
_symmetry.space_group_name_H-M   'P 1'
#
loop_
_entity.id
_entity.type
_entity.pdbx_description
1 polymer ?
#
loop_
_entity_poly.entity_id
_entity_poly.type
_entity_poly.pdbx_seq_one_letter_code
_entity_poly.pdbx_strand_id
1 'polypeptide(L)'
;PKAIRRHYFANSPVMSHLLTALSSTFPIGEQFFVHSVRNVRDQVKDDNLQAQIAAFIGQEAMHSQAHTAFNAAWRRDDYNLDRFQAWLARKDDYVKNLHPKIQLAITCAFEHFTALLGGYILRHPEVLSTLDDDAVKLWVWHAIEEIEHRAVAFDVYQDVYGDDKIRRLIMRS
;
A
#
# COMPACT_ATOMS: atom_id res chain seq x y z
N PRO A 1 -17.29 -14.42 -7.57
CA PRO A 1 -17.36 -12.96 -7.59
C PRO A 1 -18.15 -12.51 -8.81
N LYS A 2 -19.15 -11.65 -8.64
CA LYS A 2 -19.80 -11.00 -9.77
C LYS A 2 -18.72 -10.22 -10.53
N ALA A 3 -18.78 -10.22 -11.86
CA ALA A 3 -17.83 -9.44 -12.66
C ALA A 3 -17.96 -7.96 -12.26
N ILE A 4 -16.86 -7.38 -11.79
CA ILE A 4 -16.81 -5.95 -11.48
C ILE A 4 -17.03 -5.18 -12.77
N ARG A 5 -17.91 -4.17 -12.75
CA ARG A 5 -18.20 -3.36 -13.95
C ARG A 5 -16.94 -2.57 -14.36
N ARG A 6 -16.77 -2.38 -15.67
CA ARG A 6 -15.61 -1.63 -16.21
C ARG A 6 -15.47 -0.23 -15.60
N HIS A 7 -16.59 0.44 -15.32
CA HIS A 7 -16.61 1.76 -14.68
C HIS A 7 -17.28 1.65 -13.31
N TYR A 8 -16.61 0.98 -12.39
CA TYR A 8 -17.13 0.64 -11.07
C TYR A 8 -17.19 1.80 -10.07
N PHE A 9 -16.63 2.95 -10.43
CA PHE A 9 -16.72 4.17 -9.63
C PHE A 9 -17.68 5.14 -10.32
N ALA A 10 -18.90 5.28 -9.78
CA ALA A 10 -19.92 6.24 -10.24
C ALA A 10 -20.18 6.23 -11.76
N ASN A 11 -19.96 5.12 -12.46
CA ASN A 11 -19.92 5.03 -13.92
C ASN A 11 -18.92 6.00 -14.60
N SER A 12 -17.98 6.56 -13.83
CA SER A 12 -16.94 7.45 -14.35
C SER A 12 -15.74 6.65 -14.86
N PRO A 13 -15.40 6.73 -16.17
CA PRO A 13 -14.20 6.09 -16.69
C PRO A 13 -12.93 6.61 -16.00
N VAL A 14 -12.82 7.93 -15.83
CA VAL A 14 -11.63 8.58 -15.25
C VAL A 14 -11.38 8.10 -13.82
N MET A 15 -12.39 8.13 -12.95
CA MET A 15 -12.25 7.70 -11.56
C MET A 15 -11.98 6.21 -11.44
N SER A 16 -12.66 5.39 -12.26
CA SER A 16 -12.44 3.94 -12.28
C SER A 16 -11.02 3.59 -12.72
N HIS A 17 -10.49 4.30 -13.74
CA HIS A 17 -9.11 4.11 -14.18
C HIS A 17 -8.09 4.58 -13.13
N LEU A 18 -8.34 5.70 -12.45
CA LEU A 18 -7.47 6.19 -11.40
C LEU A 18 -7.35 5.16 -10.25
N LEU A 19 -8.48 4.66 -9.76
CA LEU A 19 -8.47 3.63 -8.70
C LEU A 19 -7.88 2.31 -9.18
N THR A 20 -8.09 1.92 -10.44
CA THR A 20 -7.44 0.72 -11.02
C THR A 20 -5.94 0.90 -11.11
N ALA A 21 -5.46 2.07 -11.53
CA ALA A 21 -4.04 2.38 -11.56
C ALA A 21 -3.45 2.33 -10.15
N LEU A 22 -4.10 2.96 -9.16
CA LEU A 22 -3.68 2.91 -7.77
C LEU A 22 -3.66 1.46 -7.24
N SER A 23 -4.75 0.70 -7.42
CA SER A 23 -4.81 -0.71 -7.03
C SER A 23 -3.68 -1.55 -7.65
N SER A 24 -3.27 -1.23 -8.88
CA SER A 24 -2.19 -1.97 -9.56
C SER A 24 -0.79 -1.65 -9.03
N THR A 25 -0.62 -0.61 -8.20
CA THR A 25 0.65 -0.31 -7.53
C THR A 25 0.81 -1.11 -6.24
N PHE A 26 -0.27 -1.43 -5.55
CA PHE A 26 -0.23 -2.05 -4.22
C PHE A 26 0.52 -3.38 -4.17
N PRO A 27 0.30 -4.37 -5.07
CA PRO A 27 1.00 -5.65 -4.94
C PRO A 27 2.53 -5.55 -4.90
N ILE A 28 3.10 -4.62 -5.65
CA ILE A 28 4.56 -4.40 -5.67
C ILE A 28 4.97 -3.51 -4.48
N GLY A 29 4.21 -2.45 -4.21
CA GLY A 29 4.50 -1.51 -3.12
C GLY A 29 4.48 -2.18 -1.74
N GLU A 30 3.45 -2.94 -1.45
CA GLU A 30 3.28 -3.64 -0.17
C GLU A 30 4.33 -4.75 0.02
N GLN A 31 4.71 -5.46 -1.04
CA GLN A 31 5.86 -6.37 -0.98
C GLN A 31 7.17 -5.64 -0.67
N PHE A 32 7.34 -4.42 -1.18
CA PHE A 32 8.47 -3.58 -0.81
C PHE A 32 8.41 -3.15 0.66
N PHE A 33 7.23 -2.80 1.20
CA PHE A 33 7.07 -2.45 2.62
C PHE A 33 7.49 -3.62 3.52
N VAL A 34 6.96 -4.81 3.24
CA VAL A 34 7.38 -6.04 3.92
C VAL A 34 8.88 -6.26 3.85
N HIS A 35 9.49 -6.09 2.66
CA HIS A 35 10.93 -6.24 2.46
C HIS A 35 11.72 -5.24 3.32
N SER A 36 11.36 -3.97 3.30
CA SER A 36 12.07 -2.90 4.00
C SER A 36 12.06 -3.08 5.53
N VAL A 37 10.91 -3.48 6.09
CA VAL A 37 10.77 -3.75 7.53
C VAL A 37 11.53 -5.02 7.92
N ARG A 38 11.45 -6.10 7.12
CA ARG A 38 12.21 -7.33 7.38
C ARG A 38 13.72 -7.11 7.41
N ASN A 39 14.26 -6.23 6.58
CA ASN A 39 15.69 -5.94 6.52
C ASN A 39 16.27 -5.39 7.83
N VAL A 40 15.45 -4.84 8.69
CA VAL A 40 15.88 -4.24 9.96
C VAL A 40 15.25 -4.87 11.19
N ARG A 41 14.30 -5.80 11.01
CA ARG A 41 13.52 -6.42 12.07
C ARG A 41 14.37 -6.97 13.21
N ASP A 42 15.47 -7.64 12.92
CA ASP A 42 16.33 -8.28 13.92
C ASP A 42 17.06 -7.27 14.85
N GLN A 43 17.07 -5.98 14.46
CA GLN A 43 17.65 -4.91 15.27
C GLN A 43 16.67 -4.40 16.33
N VAL A 44 15.36 -4.61 16.15
CA VAL A 44 14.30 -4.24 17.11
C VAL A 44 14.32 -5.22 18.30
N LYS A 45 14.40 -4.70 19.53
CA LYS A 45 14.47 -5.51 20.75
C LYS A 45 13.18 -5.48 21.58
N ASP A 46 12.30 -4.52 21.31
CA ASP A 46 11.01 -4.41 21.98
C ASP A 46 10.06 -5.50 21.50
N ASP A 47 9.59 -6.37 22.41
CA ASP A 47 8.72 -7.50 22.08
C ASP A 47 7.35 -7.04 21.55
N ASN A 48 6.84 -5.90 22.03
CA ASN A 48 5.57 -5.36 21.56
C ASN A 48 5.70 -4.85 20.12
N LEU A 49 6.80 -4.13 19.82
CA LEU A 49 7.07 -3.69 18.44
C LEU A 49 7.34 -4.87 17.51
N GLN A 50 7.98 -5.95 17.99
CA GLN A 50 8.13 -7.19 17.22
C GLN A 50 6.78 -7.84 16.88
N ALA A 51 5.81 -7.82 17.82
CA ALA A 51 4.46 -8.31 17.57
C ALA A 51 3.73 -7.44 16.53
N GLN A 52 3.87 -6.11 16.62
CA GLN A 52 3.30 -5.18 15.64
C GLN A 52 3.92 -5.37 14.24
N ILE A 53 5.24 -5.57 14.15
CA ILE A 53 5.92 -5.92 12.88
C ILE A 53 5.35 -7.21 12.29
N ALA A 54 5.11 -8.23 13.11
CA ALA A 54 4.56 -9.49 12.61
C ALA A 54 3.13 -9.32 12.06
N ALA A 55 2.29 -8.52 12.74
CA ALA A 55 0.95 -8.17 12.27
C ALA A 55 1.00 -7.37 10.96
N PHE A 56 1.80 -6.31 10.90
CA PHE A 56 2.05 -5.50 9.71
C PHE A 56 2.42 -6.34 8.50
N ILE A 57 3.41 -7.21 8.63
CA ILE A 57 3.85 -8.10 7.55
C ILE A 57 2.71 -9.01 7.06
N GLY A 58 1.85 -9.47 7.98
CA GLY A 58 0.69 -10.29 7.65
C GLY A 58 -0.38 -9.51 6.89
N GLN A 59 -0.72 -8.31 7.35
CA GLN A 59 -1.71 -7.43 6.73
C GLN A 59 -1.26 -7.01 5.32
N GLU A 60 -0.02 -6.52 5.16
CA GLU A 60 0.54 -6.15 3.85
C GLU A 60 0.56 -7.32 2.85
N ALA A 61 0.86 -8.54 3.30
CA ALA A 61 0.80 -9.70 2.43
C ALA A 61 -0.63 -10.01 1.97
N MET A 62 -1.63 -9.81 2.82
CA MET A 62 -3.05 -9.98 2.47
C MET A 62 -3.55 -8.89 1.53
N HIS A 63 -3.16 -7.62 1.74
CA HIS A 63 -3.45 -6.50 0.83
C HIS A 63 -2.93 -6.81 -0.57
N SER A 64 -1.66 -7.19 -0.68
CA SER A 64 -1.02 -7.56 -1.95
C SER A 64 -1.78 -8.66 -2.70
N GLN A 65 -2.23 -9.70 -1.99
CA GLN A 65 -3.03 -10.79 -2.59
C GLN A 65 -4.41 -10.30 -3.04
N ALA A 66 -5.10 -9.53 -2.21
CA ALA A 66 -6.43 -9.03 -2.50
C ALA A 66 -6.43 -8.10 -3.73
N HIS A 67 -5.47 -7.17 -3.79
CA HIS A 67 -5.30 -6.29 -4.96
C HIS A 67 -4.83 -7.03 -6.21
N THR A 68 -4.02 -8.08 -6.08
CA THR A 68 -3.67 -8.95 -7.21
C THR A 68 -4.92 -9.62 -7.78
N ALA A 69 -5.79 -10.18 -6.92
CA ALA A 69 -7.04 -10.79 -7.34
C ALA A 69 -8.02 -9.80 -7.98
N PHE A 70 -8.13 -8.60 -7.39
CA PHE A 70 -8.93 -7.51 -7.93
C PHE A 70 -8.41 -7.06 -9.31
N ASN A 71 -7.11 -6.85 -9.45
CA ASN A 71 -6.47 -6.42 -10.70
C ASN A 71 -6.59 -7.47 -11.81
N ALA A 72 -6.67 -8.77 -11.48
CA ALA A 72 -6.86 -9.84 -12.47
C ALA A 72 -8.20 -9.72 -13.22
N ALA A 73 -9.22 -9.09 -12.62
CA ALA A 73 -10.49 -8.83 -13.29
C ALA A 73 -10.33 -7.85 -14.48
N TRP A 74 -9.42 -6.90 -14.38
CA TRP A 74 -9.19 -5.87 -15.40
C TRP A 74 -8.41 -6.37 -16.61
N ARG A 75 -7.53 -7.36 -16.43
CA ARG A 75 -6.78 -7.99 -17.53
C ARG A 75 -7.69 -8.68 -18.54
N ARG A 76 -8.92 -9.04 -18.15
CA ARG A 76 -9.90 -9.66 -19.02
C ARG A 76 -10.60 -8.68 -19.96
N ASP A 77 -10.51 -7.37 -19.67
CA ASP A 77 -11.24 -6.31 -20.38
C ASP A 77 -10.32 -5.44 -21.27
N ASP A 78 -9.27 -6.04 -21.83
CA ASP A 78 -8.28 -5.39 -22.72
C ASP A 78 -7.45 -4.27 -22.06
N TYR A 79 -7.42 -4.20 -20.72
CA TYR A 79 -6.50 -3.31 -20.02
C TYR A 79 -5.09 -3.89 -19.98
N ASN A 80 -4.19 -3.30 -20.75
CA ASN A 80 -2.79 -3.70 -20.72
C ASN A 80 -2.04 -2.97 -19.60
N LEU A 81 -2.05 -3.56 -18.41
CA LEU A 81 -1.26 -3.09 -17.26
C LEU A 81 0.20 -3.56 -17.31
N ASP A 82 0.59 -4.44 -18.23
CA ASP A 82 1.90 -5.09 -18.23
C ASP A 82 3.07 -4.10 -18.35
N ARG A 83 2.93 -3.08 -19.19
CA ARG A 83 3.95 -2.02 -19.33
C ARG A 83 4.13 -1.21 -18.07
N PHE A 84 3.02 -0.89 -17.39
CA PHE A 84 3.02 -0.15 -16.13
C PHE A 84 3.62 -1.00 -15.00
N GLN A 85 3.21 -2.26 -14.89
CA GLN A 85 3.77 -3.19 -13.91
C GLN A 85 5.27 -3.46 -14.15
N ALA A 86 5.71 -3.61 -15.40
CA ALA A 86 7.13 -3.74 -15.72
C ALA A 86 7.94 -2.47 -15.35
N TRP A 87 7.34 -1.29 -15.48
CA TRP A 87 7.95 -0.04 -15.03
C TRP A 87 8.04 0.01 -13.50
N LEU A 88 6.97 -0.36 -12.78
CA LEU A 88 6.97 -0.46 -11.32
C LEU A 88 8.00 -1.46 -10.81
N ALA A 89 8.10 -2.64 -11.42
CA ALA A 89 9.08 -3.66 -11.03
C ALA A 89 10.52 -3.14 -11.15
N ARG A 90 10.85 -2.39 -12.22
CA ARG A 90 12.17 -1.76 -12.34
C ARG A 90 12.44 -0.70 -11.26
N LYS A 91 11.40 0.03 -10.82
CA LYS A 91 11.53 0.98 -9.72
C LYS A 91 11.71 0.26 -8.38
N ASP A 92 10.98 -0.81 -8.16
CA ASP A 92 11.10 -1.67 -6.98
C ASP A 92 12.51 -2.26 -6.88
N ASP A 93 13.04 -2.85 -7.97
CA ASP A 93 14.42 -3.35 -8.02
C ASP A 93 15.44 -2.25 -7.67
N TYR A 94 15.25 -1.04 -8.18
CA TYR A 94 16.13 0.08 -7.85
C TYR A 94 16.08 0.44 -6.36
N VAL A 95 14.89 0.60 -5.79
CA VAL A 95 14.76 1.02 -4.37
C VAL A 95 15.19 -0.08 -3.40
N LYS A 96 15.02 -1.36 -3.74
CA LYS A 96 15.50 -2.50 -2.94
C LYS A 96 17.02 -2.59 -2.86
N ASN A 97 17.75 -1.96 -3.79
CA ASN A 97 19.21 -1.87 -3.75
C ASN A 97 19.74 -0.65 -2.98
N LEU A 98 18.87 0.23 -2.47
CA LEU A 98 19.28 1.34 -1.62
C LEU A 98 19.60 0.86 -0.20
N HIS A 99 20.26 1.72 0.58
CA HIS A 99 20.54 1.43 1.99
C HIS A 99 19.24 1.17 2.78
N PRO A 100 19.16 0.15 3.67
CA PRO A 100 17.94 -0.19 4.41
C PRO A 100 17.25 0.98 5.12
N LYS A 101 18.01 1.94 5.64
CA LYS A 101 17.47 3.19 6.21
C LYS A 101 16.64 3.99 5.21
N ILE A 102 17.08 4.06 3.95
CA ILE A 102 16.36 4.77 2.88
C ILE A 102 15.10 3.99 2.51
N GLN A 103 15.21 2.67 2.37
CA GLN A 103 14.08 1.79 2.08
C GLN A 103 12.97 1.99 3.13
N LEU A 104 13.32 1.89 4.41
CA LEU A 104 12.35 2.06 5.50
C LEU A 104 11.77 3.47 5.55
N ALA A 105 12.57 4.51 5.25
CA ALA A 105 12.06 5.89 5.16
C ALA A 105 11.06 6.08 4.02
N ILE A 106 11.25 5.37 2.89
CA ILE A 106 10.29 5.34 1.77
C ILE A 106 8.99 4.66 2.23
N THR A 107 9.08 3.52 2.92
CA THR A 107 7.90 2.85 3.49
C THR A 107 7.16 3.78 4.47
N CYS A 108 7.84 4.45 5.39
CA CYS A 108 7.22 5.44 6.29
C CYS A 108 6.45 6.54 5.54
N ALA A 109 6.97 6.97 4.38
CA ALA A 109 6.30 7.99 3.58
C ALA A 109 5.03 7.45 2.92
N PHE A 110 5.08 6.27 2.34
CA PHE A 110 3.89 5.64 1.73
C PHE A 110 2.84 5.29 2.76
N GLU A 111 3.19 4.68 3.88
CA GLU A 111 2.30 4.39 5.02
C GLU A 111 1.56 5.64 5.51
N HIS A 112 2.25 6.77 5.56
CA HIS A 112 1.61 8.03 5.91
C HIS A 112 0.54 8.45 4.89
N PHE A 113 0.84 8.33 3.59
CA PHE A 113 -0.11 8.71 2.54
C PHE A 113 -1.27 7.73 2.41
N THR A 114 -1.04 6.42 2.54
CA THR A 114 -2.11 5.41 2.50
C THR A 114 -3.04 5.56 3.68
N ALA A 115 -2.52 5.82 4.90
CA ALA A 115 -3.33 6.12 6.06
C ALA A 115 -4.14 7.42 5.93
N LEU A 116 -3.58 8.47 5.31
CA LEU A 116 -4.35 9.70 5.01
C LEU A 116 -5.48 9.43 4.04
N LEU A 117 -5.21 8.69 2.96
CA LEU A 117 -6.19 8.30 1.96
C LEU A 117 -7.28 7.42 2.56
N GLY A 118 -6.90 6.39 3.33
CA GLY A 118 -7.83 5.52 4.06
C GLY A 118 -8.72 6.30 5.00
N GLY A 119 -8.12 7.19 5.82
CA GLY A 119 -8.86 8.06 6.71
C GLY A 119 -9.80 9.03 6.00
N TYR A 120 -9.44 9.50 4.80
CA TYR A 120 -10.33 10.29 3.96
C TYR A 120 -11.53 9.47 3.48
N ILE A 121 -11.27 8.32 2.89
CA ILE A 121 -12.32 7.41 2.36
C ILE A 121 -13.33 7.04 3.46
N LEU A 122 -12.86 6.69 4.66
CA LEU A 122 -13.74 6.29 5.76
C LEU A 122 -14.58 7.44 6.34
N ARG A 123 -14.09 8.67 6.24
CA ARG A 123 -14.87 9.87 6.66
C ARG A 123 -15.82 10.40 5.60
N HIS A 124 -15.76 9.87 4.37
CA HIS A 124 -16.54 10.32 3.22
C HIS A 124 -17.38 9.17 2.63
N PRO A 125 -18.40 8.69 3.35
CA PRO A 125 -19.24 7.56 2.90
C PRO A 125 -19.94 7.85 1.55
N GLU A 126 -20.13 9.11 1.19
CA GLU A 126 -20.62 9.53 -0.13
C GLU A 126 -19.70 9.08 -1.27
N VAL A 127 -18.38 9.00 -1.05
CA VAL A 127 -17.43 8.46 -2.02
C VAL A 127 -17.65 6.96 -2.17
N LEU A 128 -17.80 6.25 -1.05
CA LEU A 128 -18.01 4.79 -1.04
C LEU A 128 -19.32 4.40 -1.72
N SER A 129 -20.38 5.19 -1.54
CA SER A 129 -21.70 4.92 -2.14
C SER A 129 -21.70 4.94 -3.66
N THR A 130 -20.64 5.44 -4.29
CA THR A 130 -20.48 5.50 -5.74
C THR A 130 -19.75 4.29 -6.34
N LEU A 131 -19.16 3.44 -5.49
CA LEU A 131 -18.46 2.23 -5.89
C LEU A 131 -19.40 1.03 -6.01
N ASP A 132 -19.02 0.04 -6.81
CA ASP A 132 -19.67 -1.27 -6.80
C ASP A 132 -19.38 -2.00 -5.47
N ASP A 133 -20.34 -2.79 -4.97
CA ASP A 133 -20.30 -3.45 -3.66
C ASP A 133 -19.01 -4.23 -3.37
N ASP A 134 -18.47 -4.95 -4.36
CA ASP A 134 -17.24 -5.73 -4.18
C ASP A 134 -16.00 -4.83 -4.13
N ALA A 135 -16.02 -3.69 -4.84
CA ALA A 135 -14.98 -2.68 -4.75
C ALA A 135 -15.03 -1.97 -3.38
N VAL A 136 -16.24 -1.60 -2.89
CA VAL A 136 -16.41 -1.01 -1.54
C VAL A 136 -15.78 -1.89 -0.47
N LYS A 137 -16.05 -3.19 -0.48
CA LYS A 137 -15.51 -4.12 0.53
C LYS A 137 -13.98 -4.11 0.55
N LEU A 138 -13.34 -4.20 -0.62
CA LEU A 138 -11.89 -4.17 -0.72
C LEU A 138 -11.31 -2.86 -0.19
N TRP A 139 -11.82 -1.72 -0.67
CA TRP A 139 -11.27 -0.42 -0.33
C TRP A 139 -11.52 -0.03 1.14
N VAL A 140 -12.68 -0.40 1.71
CA VAL A 140 -12.97 -0.14 3.14
C VAL A 140 -12.12 -1.02 4.04
N TRP A 141 -12.01 -2.32 3.74
CA TRP A 141 -11.17 -3.24 4.51
C TRP A 141 -9.71 -2.78 4.51
N HIS A 142 -9.15 -2.50 3.32
CA HIS A 142 -7.79 -2.00 3.19
C HIS A 142 -7.59 -0.68 3.97
N ALA A 143 -8.51 0.29 3.80
CA ALA A 143 -8.43 1.57 4.49
C ALA A 143 -8.45 1.46 6.03
N ILE A 144 -9.16 0.48 6.59
CA ILE A 144 -9.17 0.22 8.04
C ILE A 144 -7.80 -0.29 8.48
N GLU A 145 -7.26 -1.29 7.80
CA GLU A 145 -5.98 -1.89 8.17
C GLU A 145 -4.80 -0.90 7.99
N GLU A 146 -4.82 -0.05 6.96
CA GLU A 146 -3.86 1.06 6.80
C GLU A 146 -3.84 2.02 7.99
N ILE A 147 -4.99 2.27 8.60
CA ILE A 147 -5.06 3.12 9.79
C ILE A 147 -4.55 2.38 11.02
N GLU A 148 -4.82 1.10 11.15
CA GLU A 148 -4.39 0.27 12.28
C GLU A 148 -2.87 0.20 12.37
N HIS A 149 -2.18 -0.04 11.26
CA HIS A 149 -0.73 -0.25 11.25
C HIS A 149 0.12 0.96 10.84
N ARG A 150 -0.49 2.10 10.59
CA ARG A 150 0.16 3.34 10.08
C ARG A 150 1.41 3.81 10.82
N ALA A 151 1.57 3.44 12.10
CA ALA A 151 2.71 3.86 12.92
C ALA A 151 3.87 2.86 12.88
N VAL A 152 3.64 1.61 12.48
CA VAL A 152 4.61 0.53 12.64
C VAL A 152 5.93 0.82 11.94
N ALA A 153 5.90 1.16 10.66
CA ALA A 153 7.13 1.49 9.92
C ALA A 153 7.88 2.69 10.52
N PHE A 154 7.15 3.69 11.01
CA PHE A 154 7.72 4.85 11.68
C PHE A 154 8.38 4.47 13.01
N ASP A 155 7.71 3.67 13.84
CA ASP A 155 8.22 3.26 15.15
C ASP A 155 9.47 2.37 14.99
N VAL A 156 9.47 1.47 14.01
CA VAL A 156 10.67 0.70 13.62
C VAL A 156 11.81 1.62 13.17
N TYR A 157 11.50 2.65 12.38
CA TYR A 157 12.51 3.60 11.94
C TYR A 157 13.12 4.38 13.12
N GLN A 158 12.30 4.78 14.08
CA GLN A 158 12.76 5.49 15.28
C GLN A 158 13.60 4.59 16.19
N ASP A 159 13.15 3.34 16.40
CA ASP A 159 13.86 2.38 17.24
C ASP A 159 15.26 2.07 16.67
N VAL A 160 15.34 1.79 15.36
CA VAL A 160 16.58 1.36 14.72
C VAL A 160 17.53 2.50 14.38
N TYR A 161 17.03 3.66 13.97
CA TYR A 161 17.85 4.74 13.43
C TYR A 161 17.81 6.05 14.23
N GLY A 162 16.71 6.38 14.89
CA GLY A 162 16.53 7.56 15.73
C GLY A 162 16.81 8.92 15.06
N ASP A 163 16.88 8.98 13.73
CA ASP A 163 17.30 10.15 12.96
C ASP A 163 16.27 10.52 11.89
N ASP A 164 15.59 11.63 12.11
CA ASP A 164 14.51 12.11 11.27
C ASP A 164 14.94 12.77 9.94
N LYS A 165 16.22 13.08 9.76
CA LYS A 165 16.66 13.91 8.62
C LYS A 165 16.35 13.25 7.28
N ILE A 166 16.76 11.99 7.11
CA ILE A 166 16.51 11.23 5.86
C ILE A 166 15.03 10.99 5.68
N ARG A 167 14.32 10.56 6.73
CA ARG A 167 12.86 10.33 6.66
C ARG A 167 12.11 11.58 6.24
N ARG A 168 12.42 12.75 6.83
CA ARG A 168 11.80 14.04 6.47
C ARG A 168 12.17 14.50 5.06
N LEU A 169 13.38 14.21 4.59
CA LEU A 169 13.78 14.53 3.21
C LEU A 169 12.96 13.72 2.22
N ILE A 170 12.85 12.41 2.43
CA ILE A 170 12.08 11.51 1.56
C ILE A 170 10.59 11.84 1.57
N MET A 171 10.03 12.20 2.74
CA MET A 171 8.63 12.64 2.85
C MET A 171 8.31 13.89 2.02
N ARG A 172 9.31 14.70 1.66
CA ARG A 172 9.15 15.97 0.91
C ARG A 172 9.52 15.84 -0.57
N SER A 173 10.10 14.72 -0.99
CA SER A 173 10.51 14.45 -2.38
C SER A 173 9.39 13.83 -3.20
#